data_5be5b23a686ac97ec0361f03c7cc82bd
#
_entry.id   5be5b23a686ac97ec0361f03c7cc82bd
#
_cell.length_a   1.000
_cell.length_b   1.000
_cell.length_c   1.000
_cell.angle_alpha   90.00
_cell.angle_beta   90.00
_cell.angle_gamma   90.00
#
_symmetry.space_group_name_H-M   'P 1'
#
loop_
_entity.id
_entity.type
_entity.pdbx_description
1 polymer ?
#
loop_
_entity_poly.entity_id
_entity_poly.type
_entity_poly.pdbx_seq_one_letter_code
_entity_poly.pdbx_strand_id
1 'polypeptide(L)'
;KILEKTQKERKVEIIAYCIMNNHAQLLIRTDNIEELSKFMQKTNGMYAQYYNFMQERVGYVFRDRYKTQPIMSQRQLIQCIKYIHQNPVKAGLVKDAGKYKFSSYKYLKSQENQTEGIFSKQELKFILESSIQYGNFIDIENNPNEIINNLIEEFLRKENVKVFEIFEKNDILKRLIKYLKEEHSIKYTDIMKKFDITKGVMERLK
;
A
#
# COMPACT_ATOMS: atom_id res chain seq x y z
N LYS A 1 17.48 -10.11 -2.74
CA LYS A 1 18.58 -10.70 -1.94
C LYS A 1 18.22 -10.88 -0.45
N ILE A 2 17.81 -9.82 0.32
CA ILE A 2 17.46 -9.97 1.75
C ILE A 2 16.25 -10.90 1.89
N LEU A 3 15.15 -10.65 1.18
CA LEU A 3 13.95 -11.50 1.20
C LEU A 3 14.26 -12.95 0.84
N GLU A 4 15.03 -13.19 -0.21
CA GLU A 4 15.44 -14.56 -0.61
C GLU A 4 16.27 -15.26 0.48
N LYS A 5 17.23 -14.53 1.08
CA LYS A 5 18.06 -15.08 2.14
C LYS A 5 17.21 -15.46 3.36
N THR A 6 16.36 -14.53 3.83
CA THR A 6 15.54 -14.78 5.02
C THR A 6 14.46 -15.83 4.79
N GLN A 7 13.89 -15.93 3.59
CA GLN A 7 12.94 -16.97 3.23
C GLN A 7 13.57 -18.37 3.30
N LYS A 8 14.81 -18.54 2.79
CA LYS A 8 15.53 -19.83 2.85
C LYS A 8 15.81 -20.31 4.29
N GLU A 9 15.90 -19.37 5.23
CA GLU A 9 16.19 -19.68 6.63
C GLU A 9 14.93 -19.89 7.48
N ARG A 10 13.74 -19.62 6.93
CA ARG A 10 12.46 -19.70 7.62
C ARG A 10 11.45 -20.50 6.83
N LYS A 11 10.52 -21.13 7.54
CA LYS A 11 9.42 -21.91 6.93
C LYS A 11 8.31 -20.97 6.44
N VAL A 12 8.64 -20.10 5.50
CA VAL A 12 7.71 -19.18 4.87
C VAL A 12 7.90 -19.20 3.36
N GLU A 13 6.84 -18.95 2.62
CA GLU A 13 6.87 -18.83 1.18
C GLU A 13 6.33 -17.47 0.76
N ILE A 14 7.13 -16.72 0.02
CA ILE A 14 6.71 -15.43 -0.54
C ILE A 14 6.04 -15.71 -1.88
N ILE A 15 4.72 -15.53 -1.94
CA ILE A 15 3.91 -15.72 -3.15
C ILE A 15 3.98 -14.50 -4.07
N ALA A 16 3.87 -13.31 -3.49
CA ALA A 16 3.99 -12.06 -4.23
C ALA A 16 4.61 -10.96 -3.36
N TYR A 17 5.28 -10.02 -4.01
CA TYR A 17 5.79 -8.82 -3.34
C TYR A 17 5.85 -7.61 -4.27
N CYS A 18 5.80 -6.44 -3.66
CA CYS A 18 6.16 -5.17 -4.26
C CYS A 18 6.85 -4.29 -3.21
N ILE A 19 8.07 -3.83 -3.55
CA ILE A 19 8.86 -2.93 -2.69
C ILE A 19 8.73 -1.53 -3.27
N MET A 20 8.00 -0.68 -2.58
CA MET A 20 7.78 0.72 -2.94
C MET A 20 8.82 1.63 -2.28
N ASN A 21 8.82 2.92 -2.58
CA ASN A 21 9.80 3.87 -2.04
C ASN A 21 9.70 4.03 -0.51
N ASN A 22 8.49 3.95 0.05
CA ASN A 22 8.18 4.21 1.46
C ASN A 22 7.64 3.00 2.21
N HIS A 23 7.28 1.92 1.52
CA HIS A 23 6.75 0.69 2.11
C HIS A 23 7.02 -0.54 1.26
N ALA A 24 6.78 -1.72 1.81
CA ALA A 24 6.81 -2.98 1.07
C ALA A 24 5.54 -3.77 1.37
N GLN A 25 5.01 -4.43 0.35
CA GLN A 25 3.87 -5.33 0.46
C GLN A 25 4.33 -6.74 0.11
N LEU A 26 3.95 -7.68 0.95
CA LEU A 26 4.33 -9.08 0.84
C LEU A 26 3.08 -9.95 1.01
N LEU A 27 2.89 -10.91 0.13
CA LEU A 27 1.95 -11.99 0.30
C LEU A 27 2.75 -13.24 0.66
N ILE A 28 2.51 -13.75 1.87
CA ILE A 28 3.29 -14.83 2.46
C ILE A 28 2.38 -16.00 2.83
N ARG A 29 2.79 -17.21 2.46
CA ARG A 29 2.20 -18.45 2.95
C ARG A 29 3.08 -19.01 4.05
N THR A 30 2.47 -19.41 5.17
CA THR A 30 3.12 -20.08 6.29
C THR A 30 2.09 -20.88 7.08
N ASP A 31 2.51 -21.99 7.65
CA ASP A 31 1.70 -22.78 8.55
C ASP A 31 1.85 -22.36 10.02
N ASN A 32 2.79 -21.45 10.29
CA ASN A 32 3.10 -21.00 11.65
C ASN A 32 3.31 -19.47 11.71
N ILE A 33 2.48 -18.80 12.50
CA ILE A 33 2.53 -17.35 12.71
C ILE A 33 3.84 -16.90 13.40
N GLU A 34 4.47 -17.78 14.20
CA GLU A 34 5.76 -17.46 14.82
C GLU A 34 6.87 -17.38 13.78
N GLU A 35 6.85 -18.27 12.77
CA GLU A 35 7.82 -18.22 11.68
C GLU A 35 7.64 -16.96 10.83
N LEU A 36 6.41 -16.50 10.61
CA LEU A 36 6.14 -15.20 10.01
C LEU A 36 6.76 -14.06 10.84
N SER A 37 6.55 -14.07 12.14
CA SER A 37 7.08 -13.05 13.04
C SER A 37 8.62 -13.01 13.03
N LYS A 38 9.27 -14.16 13.11
CA LYS A 38 10.73 -14.29 13.03
C LYS A 38 11.28 -13.88 11.66
N PHE A 39 10.57 -14.24 10.59
CA PHE A 39 10.91 -13.84 9.21
C PHE A 39 10.86 -12.31 9.07
N MET A 40 9.77 -11.68 9.50
CA MET A 40 9.59 -10.23 9.41
C MET A 40 10.61 -9.47 10.28
N GLN A 41 10.84 -9.94 11.52
CA GLN A 41 11.84 -9.35 12.40
C GLN A 41 13.23 -9.37 11.77
N LYS A 42 13.65 -10.54 11.24
CA LYS A 42 14.96 -10.69 10.61
C LYS A 42 15.08 -9.87 9.34
N THR A 43 14.08 -9.92 8.48
CA THR A 43 14.06 -9.18 7.20
C THR A 43 14.14 -7.67 7.44
N ASN A 44 13.30 -7.15 8.33
CA ASN A 44 13.27 -5.73 8.63
C ASN A 44 14.57 -5.26 9.32
N GLY A 45 15.11 -6.06 10.23
CA GLY A 45 16.39 -5.79 10.89
C GLY A 45 17.55 -5.72 9.91
N MET A 46 17.68 -6.71 9.03
CA MET A 46 18.71 -6.71 7.97
C MET A 46 18.54 -5.55 6.99
N TYR A 47 17.31 -5.22 6.62
CA TYR A 47 17.06 -4.08 5.74
C TYR A 47 17.41 -2.76 6.42
N ALA A 48 17.04 -2.59 7.69
CA ALA A 48 17.35 -1.38 8.46
C ALA A 48 18.87 -1.16 8.60
N GLN A 49 19.62 -2.22 8.90
CA GLN A 49 21.09 -2.16 8.95
C GLN A 49 21.68 -1.78 7.60
N TYR A 50 21.24 -2.44 6.53
CA TYR A 50 21.68 -2.15 5.16
C TYR A 50 21.36 -0.70 4.76
N TYR A 51 20.13 -0.25 5.00
CA TYR A 51 19.68 1.10 4.65
C TYR A 51 20.45 2.17 5.41
N ASN A 52 20.61 2.01 6.73
CA ASN A 52 21.36 2.94 7.55
C ASN A 52 22.84 3.01 7.14
N PHE A 53 23.45 1.86 6.81
CA PHE A 53 24.81 1.81 6.29
C PHE A 53 24.93 2.56 4.94
N MET A 54 24.03 2.30 4.00
CA MET A 54 24.05 2.92 2.66
C MET A 54 23.76 4.42 2.67
N GLN A 55 23.00 4.90 3.66
CA GLN A 55 22.60 6.30 3.81
C GLN A 55 23.43 7.05 4.86
N GLU A 56 24.49 6.43 5.40
CA GLU A 56 25.36 6.99 6.44
C GLU A 56 24.58 7.59 7.63
N ARG A 57 23.51 6.90 8.06
CA ARG A 57 22.61 7.36 9.11
C ARG A 57 22.44 6.33 10.22
N VAL A 58 21.94 6.78 11.37
CA VAL A 58 21.55 5.95 12.52
C VAL A 58 20.09 6.13 12.85
N GLY A 59 19.50 5.18 13.57
CA GLY A 59 18.12 5.23 14.06
C GLY A 59 17.17 4.32 13.32
N TYR A 60 15.88 4.49 13.65
CA TYR A 60 14.83 3.63 13.10
C TYR A 60 14.57 3.90 11.61
N VAL A 61 14.46 2.82 10.83
CA VAL A 61 14.04 2.85 9.42
C VAL A 61 12.53 2.62 9.33
N PHE A 62 12.02 1.69 10.11
CA PHE A 62 10.58 1.44 10.20
C PHE A 62 10.02 2.14 11.44
N ARG A 63 8.96 2.93 11.25
CA ARG A 63 8.29 3.64 12.34
C ARG A 63 7.51 2.69 13.26
N ASP A 64 6.81 1.72 12.63
CA ASP A 64 5.91 0.81 13.33
C ASP A 64 6.22 -0.65 12.99
N ARG A 65 5.59 -1.57 13.71
CA ARG A 65 5.58 -2.99 13.36
C ARG A 65 4.84 -3.20 12.03
N TYR A 66 5.19 -4.29 11.31
CA TYR A 66 4.44 -4.69 10.13
C TYR A 66 2.97 -4.96 10.48
N LYS A 67 2.08 -4.65 9.54
CA LYS A 67 0.66 -5.00 9.61
C LYS A 67 0.41 -6.28 8.84
N THR A 68 -0.52 -7.09 9.29
CA THR A 68 -0.87 -8.36 8.63
C THR A 68 -2.37 -8.55 8.58
N GLN A 69 -2.83 -9.18 7.50
CA GLN A 69 -4.22 -9.55 7.28
C GLN A 69 -4.25 -10.97 6.73
N PRO A 70 -5.03 -11.89 7.33
CA PRO A 70 -5.18 -13.22 6.79
C PRO A 70 -5.97 -13.20 5.48
N ILE A 71 -5.60 -14.09 4.56
CA ILE A 71 -6.32 -14.35 3.31
C ILE A 71 -7.16 -15.61 3.51
N MET A 72 -8.48 -15.48 3.39
CA MET A 72 -9.44 -16.51 3.78
C MET A 72 -10.07 -17.24 2.58
N SER A 73 -9.80 -16.82 1.35
CA SER A 73 -10.37 -17.43 0.15
C SER A 73 -9.47 -17.29 -1.06
N GLN A 74 -9.62 -18.21 -2.03
CA GLN A 74 -8.91 -18.15 -3.31
C GLN A 74 -9.19 -16.84 -4.07
N ARG A 75 -10.42 -16.37 -4.04
CA ARG A 75 -10.78 -15.08 -4.65
C ARG A 75 -10.00 -13.92 -4.04
N GLN A 76 -9.91 -13.89 -2.70
CA GLN A 76 -9.15 -12.87 -1.97
C GLN A 76 -7.65 -12.98 -2.25
N LEU A 77 -7.11 -14.20 -2.39
CA LEU A 77 -5.72 -14.45 -2.77
C LEU A 77 -5.38 -13.80 -4.12
N ILE A 78 -6.20 -14.09 -5.13
CA ILE A 78 -6.03 -13.55 -6.48
C ILE A 78 -6.12 -12.01 -6.49
N GLN A 79 -7.10 -11.46 -5.78
CA GLN A 79 -7.25 -10.01 -5.66
C GLN A 79 -6.04 -9.36 -4.96
N CYS A 80 -5.50 -10.00 -3.90
CA CYS A 80 -4.32 -9.52 -3.19
C CYS A 80 -3.08 -9.46 -4.09
N ILE A 81 -2.83 -10.50 -4.89
CA ILE A 81 -1.72 -10.52 -5.83
C ILE A 81 -1.82 -9.38 -6.84
N LYS A 82 -3.01 -9.19 -7.42
CA LYS A 82 -3.26 -8.08 -8.33
C LYS A 82 -3.01 -6.74 -7.68
N TYR A 83 -3.56 -6.56 -6.50
CA TYR A 83 -3.39 -5.36 -5.70
C TYR A 83 -1.90 -5.04 -5.50
N ILE A 84 -1.11 -6.01 -5.02
CA ILE A 84 0.33 -5.86 -4.79
C ILE A 84 1.06 -5.43 -6.07
N HIS A 85 0.77 -6.08 -7.20
CA HIS A 85 1.46 -5.81 -8.45
C HIS A 85 1.02 -4.51 -9.14
N GLN A 86 -0.20 -4.04 -8.89
CA GLN A 86 -0.71 -2.79 -9.47
C GLN A 86 -0.34 -1.54 -8.66
N ASN A 87 0.19 -1.70 -7.45
CA ASN A 87 0.58 -0.56 -6.61
C ASN A 87 1.53 0.44 -7.28
N PRO A 88 2.62 0.02 -7.97
CA PRO A 88 3.49 0.97 -8.63
C PRO A 88 2.82 1.70 -9.81
N VAL A 89 1.78 1.10 -10.42
CA VAL A 89 0.98 1.76 -11.47
C VAL A 89 0.04 2.79 -10.83
N LYS A 90 -0.65 2.42 -9.74
CA LYS A 90 -1.50 3.34 -8.97
C LYS A 90 -0.73 4.54 -8.42
N ALA A 91 0.48 4.31 -7.94
CA ALA A 91 1.37 5.36 -7.45
C ALA A 91 2.02 6.20 -8.57
N GLY A 92 1.68 5.95 -9.84
CA GLY A 92 2.22 6.68 -10.98
C GLY A 92 3.72 6.46 -11.26
N LEU A 93 4.35 5.46 -10.60
CA LEU A 93 5.78 5.18 -10.78
C LEU A 93 6.09 4.54 -12.14
N VAL A 94 5.15 3.76 -12.66
CA VAL A 94 5.22 3.13 -13.98
C VAL A 94 3.83 3.10 -14.62
N LYS A 95 3.77 3.02 -15.97
CA LYS A 95 2.50 2.85 -16.71
C LYS A 95 2.06 1.38 -16.81
N ASP A 96 2.98 0.45 -16.59
CA ASP A 96 2.78 -0.99 -16.72
C ASP A 96 3.50 -1.68 -15.56
N ALA A 97 2.78 -2.55 -14.83
CA ALA A 97 3.32 -3.30 -13.69
C ALA A 97 4.57 -4.12 -14.05
N GLY A 98 4.64 -4.63 -15.28
CA GLY A 98 5.79 -5.38 -15.78
C GLY A 98 7.07 -4.55 -15.91
N LYS A 99 6.98 -3.22 -15.93
CA LYS A 99 8.13 -2.31 -15.96
C LYS A 99 8.70 -2.01 -14.58
N TYR A 100 7.98 -2.35 -13.51
CA TYR A 100 8.47 -2.10 -12.16
C TYR A 100 9.39 -3.23 -11.69
N LYS A 101 10.68 -2.92 -11.55
CA LYS A 101 11.73 -3.93 -11.28
C LYS A 101 11.74 -4.47 -9.84
N PHE A 102 11.11 -3.78 -8.89
CA PHE A 102 11.10 -4.17 -7.48
C PHE A 102 9.84 -4.92 -7.05
N SER A 103 9.22 -5.67 -7.98
CA SER A 103 8.08 -6.53 -7.72
C SER A 103 8.30 -7.93 -8.27
N SER A 104 7.50 -8.88 -7.79
CA SER A 104 7.45 -10.27 -8.28
C SER A 104 6.66 -10.44 -9.58
N TYR A 105 6.13 -9.39 -10.19
CA TYR A 105 5.27 -9.48 -11.39
C TYR A 105 5.92 -10.24 -12.54
N LYS A 106 7.18 -9.95 -12.85
CA LYS A 106 7.92 -10.65 -13.94
C LYS A 106 8.08 -12.14 -13.67
N TYR A 107 8.31 -12.52 -12.43
CA TYR A 107 8.40 -13.92 -12.02
C TYR A 107 7.05 -14.62 -12.18
N LEU A 108 5.97 -14.01 -11.73
CA LEU A 108 4.62 -14.55 -11.90
C LEU A 108 4.28 -14.72 -13.40
N LYS A 109 4.63 -13.74 -14.22
CA LYS A 109 4.42 -13.79 -15.67
C LYS A 109 5.22 -14.93 -16.32
N SER A 110 6.43 -15.22 -15.85
CA SER A 110 7.23 -16.34 -16.38
C SER A 110 6.65 -17.72 -16.05
N GLN A 111 5.79 -17.82 -15.02
CA GLN A 111 5.09 -19.06 -14.66
C GLN A 111 3.86 -19.35 -15.53
N GLU A 112 3.41 -18.40 -16.36
CA GLU A 112 2.23 -18.56 -17.24
C GLU A 112 2.34 -19.80 -18.16
N ASN A 113 3.58 -20.21 -18.49
CA ASN A 113 3.85 -21.36 -19.32
C ASN A 113 4.21 -22.65 -18.55
N GLN A 114 4.19 -22.63 -17.22
CA GLN A 114 4.48 -23.80 -16.38
C GLN A 114 3.18 -24.57 -16.08
N THR A 115 3.28 -25.91 -16.10
CA THR A 115 2.14 -26.78 -15.86
C THR A 115 1.87 -27.05 -14.38
N GLU A 116 2.84 -26.80 -13.52
CA GLU A 116 2.75 -26.99 -12.06
C GLU A 116 3.06 -25.68 -11.35
N GLY A 117 2.06 -25.09 -10.72
CA GLY A 117 2.18 -23.84 -9.96
C GLY A 117 1.06 -23.68 -8.94
N ILE A 118 1.17 -22.68 -8.09
CA ILE A 118 0.15 -22.30 -7.10
C ILE A 118 -1.18 -21.93 -7.77
N PHE A 119 -1.11 -21.51 -9.05
CA PHE A 119 -2.24 -20.97 -9.82
C PHE A 119 -2.43 -21.77 -11.11
N SER A 120 -3.68 -22.01 -11.47
CA SER A 120 -4.04 -22.50 -12.79
C SER A 120 -3.70 -21.45 -13.87
N LYS A 121 -3.57 -21.89 -15.13
CA LYS A 121 -3.37 -20.98 -16.27
C LYS A 121 -4.45 -19.91 -16.39
N GLN A 122 -5.72 -20.26 -16.07
CA GLN A 122 -6.84 -19.32 -16.09
C GLN A 122 -6.71 -18.25 -15.00
N GLU A 123 -6.30 -18.64 -13.78
CA GLU A 123 -6.06 -17.72 -12.67
C GLU A 123 -4.88 -16.80 -12.95
N LEU A 124 -3.78 -17.32 -13.50
CA LEU A 124 -2.62 -16.51 -13.91
C LEU A 124 -3.02 -15.51 -14.98
N LYS A 125 -3.74 -15.93 -16.00
CA LYS A 125 -4.26 -15.03 -17.03
C LYS A 125 -5.13 -13.95 -16.43
N PHE A 126 -6.06 -14.31 -15.54
CA PHE A 126 -6.90 -13.37 -14.83
C PHE A 126 -6.10 -12.40 -13.94
N ILE A 127 -5.06 -12.86 -13.24
CA ILE A 127 -4.16 -12.03 -12.43
C ILE A 127 -3.42 -11.03 -13.31
N LEU A 128 -2.96 -11.41 -14.50
CA LEU A 128 -2.09 -10.62 -15.35
C LEU A 128 -2.85 -9.63 -16.27
N GLU A 129 -4.04 -9.99 -16.74
CA GLU A 129 -4.73 -9.28 -17.83
C GLU A 129 -5.82 -8.30 -17.38
N SER A 130 -6.42 -8.44 -16.21
CA SER A 130 -7.60 -7.64 -15.90
C SER A 130 -7.27 -6.38 -15.08
N SER A 131 -7.74 -5.23 -15.55
CA SER A 131 -7.92 -4.02 -14.75
C SER A 131 -9.12 -4.25 -13.81
N ILE A 132 -8.94 -4.36 -12.49
CA ILE A 132 -10.03 -4.73 -11.60
C ILE A 132 -10.10 -3.82 -10.39
N GLN A 133 -11.35 -3.60 -9.94
CA GLN A 133 -11.67 -3.09 -8.61
C GLN A 133 -11.10 -4.04 -7.55
N TYR A 134 -10.31 -3.50 -6.67
CA TYR A 134 -9.61 -4.22 -5.61
C TYR A 134 -10.52 -4.35 -4.39
N GLY A 135 -10.42 -5.50 -3.70
CA GLY A 135 -10.96 -5.63 -2.35
C GLY A 135 -10.19 -4.73 -1.36
N ASN A 136 -10.77 -4.53 -0.18
CA ASN A 136 -10.14 -3.78 0.90
C ASN A 136 -8.99 -4.61 1.50
N PHE A 137 -7.77 -4.42 1.00
CA PHE A 137 -6.55 -4.92 1.63
C PHE A 137 -5.97 -3.86 2.57
N ILE A 138 -5.16 -4.32 3.53
CA ILE A 138 -4.41 -3.38 4.38
C ILE A 138 -3.48 -2.59 3.47
N ASP A 139 -3.92 -1.38 3.13
CA ASP A 139 -3.05 -0.38 2.55
C ASP A 139 -2.35 0.35 3.68
N ILE A 140 -1.04 0.45 3.61
CA ILE A 140 -0.30 1.36 4.50
C ILE A 140 -0.62 2.80 4.11
N GLU A 141 -0.99 3.02 2.86
CA GLU A 141 -1.60 4.27 2.38
C GLU A 141 -2.99 4.53 2.96
N ASN A 142 -3.66 3.54 3.57
CA ASN A 142 -4.85 3.71 4.41
C ASN A 142 -4.52 4.20 5.84
N ASN A 143 -3.39 4.85 6.07
CA ASN A 143 -3.34 5.86 7.11
C ASN A 143 -4.37 6.93 6.71
N PRO A 144 -5.46 7.15 7.47
CA PRO A 144 -6.46 8.16 7.11
C PRO A 144 -5.82 9.52 6.79
N ASN A 145 -4.71 9.86 7.43
CA ASN A 145 -3.95 11.07 7.16
C ASN A 145 -3.26 11.08 5.79
N GLU A 146 -2.82 9.94 5.29
CA GLU A 146 -2.11 9.84 4.01
C GLU A 146 -3.10 9.84 2.84
N ILE A 147 -4.22 9.15 2.99
CA ILE A 147 -5.37 9.24 2.06
C ILE A 147 -5.86 10.68 1.98
N ILE A 148 -6.10 11.30 3.13
CA ILE A 148 -6.56 12.70 3.18
C ILE A 148 -5.53 13.62 2.53
N ASN A 149 -4.22 13.41 2.72
CA ASN A 149 -3.19 14.20 2.05
C ASN A 149 -3.25 14.07 0.53
N ASN A 150 -3.33 12.85 0.01
CA ASN A 150 -3.41 12.60 -1.42
C ASN A 150 -4.67 13.22 -2.04
N LEU A 151 -5.81 13.10 -1.35
CA LEU A 151 -7.07 13.72 -1.77
C LEU A 151 -7.03 15.26 -1.70
N ILE A 152 -6.35 15.82 -0.70
CA ILE A 152 -6.11 17.27 -0.63
C ILE A 152 -5.28 17.72 -1.83
N GLU A 153 -4.19 17.04 -2.15
CA GLU A 153 -3.36 17.38 -3.32
C GLU A 153 -4.13 17.25 -4.64
N GLU A 154 -4.99 16.24 -4.77
CA GLU A 154 -5.87 16.06 -5.92
C GLU A 154 -6.87 17.21 -6.04
N PHE A 155 -7.54 17.56 -4.94
CA PHE A 155 -8.46 18.70 -4.87
C PHE A 155 -7.77 19.99 -5.25
N LEU A 156 -6.58 20.28 -4.69
CA LEU A 156 -5.81 21.49 -4.97
C LEU A 156 -5.45 21.61 -6.46
N ARG A 157 -5.07 20.49 -7.09
CA ARG A 157 -4.80 20.46 -8.54
C ARG A 157 -6.06 20.67 -9.37
N LYS A 158 -7.17 20.00 -9.01
CA LYS A 158 -8.45 20.10 -9.70
C LYS A 158 -9.03 21.51 -9.66
N GLU A 159 -8.95 22.14 -8.50
CA GLU A 159 -9.48 23.49 -8.25
C GLU A 159 -8.49 24.62 -8.57
N ASN A 160 -7.25 24.28 -8.93
CA ASN A 160 -6.14 25.24 -9.15
C ASN A 160 -5.92 26.17 -7.96
N VAL A 161 -5.93 25.61 -6.74
CA VAL A 161 -5.83 26.32 -5.46
C VAL A 161 -4.50 25.99 -4.80
N LYS A 162 -3.89 26.93 -4.09
CA LYS A 162 -2.68 26.73 -3.31
C LYS A 162 -3.01 26.28 -1.88
N VAL A 163 -2.12 25.48 -1.28
CA VAL A 163 -2.31 24.91 0.07
C VAL A 163 -2.67 25.94 1.13
N PHE A 164 -2.04 27.11 1.13
CA PHE A 164 -2.29 28.16 2.13
C PHE A 164 -3.70 28.75 2.02
N GLU A 165 -4.31 28.75 0.83
CA GLU A 165 -5.66 29.29 0.61
C GLU A 165 -6.75 28.47 1.31
N ILE A 166 -6.49 27.19 1.63
CA ILE A 166 -7.40 26.35 2.43
C ILE A 166 -7.66 26.99 3.81
N PHE A 167 -6.63 27.59 4.40
CA PHE A 167 -6.71 28.14 5.76
C PHE A 167 -7.14 29.61 5.76
N GLU A 168 -6.99 30.32 4.64
CA GLU A 168 -7.37 31.74 4.51
C GLU A 168 -8.82 31.91 4.06
N LYS A 169 -9.35 30.95 3.29
CA LYS A 169 -10.67 31.07 2.64
C LYS A 169 -11.61 29.97 3.11
N ASN A 170 -12.57 30.30 3.96
CA ASN A 170 -13.56 29.36 4.49
C ASN A 170 -14.38 28.62 3.43
N ASP A 171 -14.62 29.24 2.27
CA ASP A 171 -15.34 28.60 1.16
C ASP A 171 -14.52 27.46 0.53
N ILE A 172 -13.20 27.60 0.41
CA ILE A 172 -12.32 26.55 -0.07
C ILE A 172 -12.29 25.40 0.92
N LEU A 173 -12.17 25.67 2.21
CA LEU A 173 -12.20 24.64 3.26
C LEU A 173 -13.53 23.89 3.25
N LYS A 174 -14.68 24.58 3.09
CA LYS A 174 -16.00 23.94 2.95
C LYS A 174 -16.06 23.00 1.75
N ARG A 175 -15.63 23.47 0.57
CA ARG A 175 -15.60 22.65 -0.66
C ARG A 175 -14.70 21.42 -0.50
N LEU A 176 -13.52 21.60 0.13
CA LEU A 176 -12.61 20.49 0.42
C LEU A 176 -13.23 19.48 1.40
N ILE A 177 -13.89 19.92 2.48
CA ILE A 177 -14.58 19.04 3.42
C ILE A 177 -15.69 18.26 2.72
N LYS A 178 -16.47 18.93 1.87
CA LYS A 178 -17.52 18.32 1.07
C LYS A 178 -16.94 17.26 0.12
N TYR A 179 -15.88 17.59 -0.60
CA TYR A 179 -15.13 16.68 -1.49
C TYR A 179 -14.65 15.43 -0.73
N LEU A 180 -13.97 15.61 0.41
CA LEU A 180 -13.48 14.49 1.21
C LEU A 180 -14.62 13.61 1.76
N LYS A 181 -15.75 14.21 2.15
CA LYS A 181 -16.87 13.50 2.77
C LYS A 181 -17.78 12.83 1.75
N GLU A 182 -18.23 13.57 0.74
CA GLU A 182 -19.27 13.12 -0.19
C GLU A 182 -18.71 12.29 -1.35
N GLU A 183 -17.57 12.70 -1.92
CA GLU A 183 -16.97 11.98 -3.05
C GLU A 183 -16.07 10.80 -2.58
N HIS A 184 -15.43 10.93 -1.40
CA HIS A 184 -14.45 9.94 -0.92
C HIS A 184 -14.83 9.24 0.40
N SER A 185 -15.99 9.53 0.97
CA SER A 185 -16.53 8.89 2.18
C SER A 185 -15.61 8.94 3.42
N ILE A 186 -14.75 9.95 3.52
CA ILE A 186 -13.86 10.14 4.67
C ILE A 186 -14.69 10.49 5.91
N LYS A 187 -14.35 9.89 7.05
CA LYS A 187 -15.05 10.17 8.31
C LYS A 187 -14.77 11.60 8.79
N TYR A 188 -15.78 12.29 9.31
CA TYR A 188 -15.63 13.63 9.90
C TYR A 188 -14.58 13.66 11.02
N THR A 189 -14.47 12.60 11.82
CA THR A 189 -13.45 12.47 12.86
C THR A 189 -12.04 12.56 12.35
N ASP A 190 -11.77 11.96 11.18
CA ASP A 190 -10.45 11.96 10.56
C ASP A 190 -10.14 13.30 9.91
N ILE A 191 -11.14 13.95 9.30
CA ILE A 191 -11.04 15.32 8.77
C ILE A 191 -10.77 16.31 9.90
N MET A 192 -11.54 16.24 11.00
CA MET A 192 -11.35 17.10 12.17
C MET A 192 -9.94 16.97 12.74
N LYS A 193 -9.44 15.73 12.88
CA LYS A 193 -8.09 15.46 13.36
C LYS A 193 -7.03 15.98 12.41
N LYS A 194 -7.26 15.89 11.10
CA LYS A 194 -6.31 16.35 10.08
C LYS A 194 -6.13 17.85 10.08
N PHE A 195 -7.22 18.62 10.21
CA PHE A 195 -7.22 20.08 10.16
C PHE A 195 -7.19 20.74 11.55
N ASP A 196 -7.11 19.94 12.62
CA ASP A 196 -7.16 20.40 14.03
C ASP A 196 -8.38 21.29 14.32
N ILE A 197 -9.55 20.86 13.79
CA ILE A 197 -10.79 21.62 13.98
C ILE A 197 -11.73 20.91 14.96
N THR A 198 -12.38 21.73 15.80
CA THR A 198 -13.35 21.24 16.80
C THR A 198 -14.69 20.87 16.16
N LYS A 199 -15.50 20.07 16.89
CA LYS A 199 -16.84 19.65 16.42
C LYS A 199 -17.72 20.87 16.09
N GLY A 200 -17.70 21.91 16.90
CA GLY A 200 -18.48 23.12 16.67
C GLY A 200 -18.03 23.91 15.43
N VAL A 201 -16.74 23.87 15.08
CA VAL A 201 -16.22 24.45 13.82
C VAL A 201 -16.67 23.59 12.65
N MET A 202 -16.57 22.27 12.75
CA MET A 202 -17.02 21.35 11.70
C MET A 202 -18.51 21.51 11.39
N GLU A 203 -19.36 21.72 12.40
CA GLU A 203 -20.79 21.95 12.18
C GLU A 203 -21.11 23.23 11.44
N ARG A 204 -20.28 24.27 11.58
CA ARG A 204 -20.41 25.54 10.84
C ARG A 204 -19.85 25.46 9.41
N LEU A 205 -19.02 24.46 9.13
CA LEU A 205 -18.40 24.24 7.82
C LEU A 205 -19.18 23.24 6.95
N LYS A 206 -20.15 22.52 7.51
CA LYS A 206 -21.10 21.68 6.76
C LYS A 206 -22.09 22.57 6.00
#